data_3b0b62c89efb04ac49c5d16816a8c1b0
#
_entry.id   3b0b62c89efb04ac49c5d16816a8c1b0
#
_cell.length_a   1.000
_cell.length_b   1.000
_cell.length_c   1.000
_cell.angle_alpha   90.00
_cell.angle_beta   90.00
_cell.angle_gamma   90.00
#
_symmetry.space_group_name_H-M   'P 1'
#
loop_
_entity.id
_entity.type
_entity.pdbx_description
1 polymer ?
#
loop_
_entity_poly.entity_id
_entity_poly.type
_entity_poly.pdbx_seq_one_letter_code
_entity_poly.pdbx_strand_id
1 'polypeptide(L)'
;MQRALVGLAALFTVSSVVALAQPKQAVDITDAQIKEVLKFAPPAVDQTLRVIDMGKYQLSVAIIHRGPTGAPAGGGRGAGGGAGRAGAAAGEPCGLTSAPAGAKVSEVGAIAHDDTVETYVVVSGGGTLVTGGEILNGRRSPPDSEVTKILNGPSCSGRVVGDFVIRQIGVGDVIVIPEGMPHGFTQIPDHIDYLSIRPDQKKVLEHGYVNPHLPKS
;
A
#
# COMPACT_ATOMS: atom_id res chain seq x y z
N MET A 1 -61.81 -41.53 9.83
CA MET A 1 -60.32 -41.34 9.98
C MET A 1 -59.81 -40.52 8.79
N GLN A 2 -59.74 -39.23 8.96
CA GLN A 2 -59.20 -38.29 7.92
C GLN A 2 -57.76 -38.04 8.25
N ARG A 3 -56.85 -38.34 7.34
CA ARG A 3 -55.43 -38.00 7.43
C ARG A 3 -55.19 -36.64 6.73
N ALA A 4 -54.81 -35.64 7.50
CA ALA A 4 -54.37 -34.37 6.98
C ALA A 4 -52.92 -34.47 6.48
N LEU A 5 -52.68 -34.18 5.21
CA LEU A 5 -51.35 -34.00 4.62
C LEU A 5 -50.92 -32.55 4.89
N VAL A 6 -49.88 -32.38 5.70
CA VAL A 6 -49.23 -31.09 5.88
C VAL A 6 -48.12 -30.98 4.81
N GLY A 7 -48.35 -30.13 3.82
CA GLY A 7 -47.32 -29.81 2.81
C GLY A 7 -46.33 -28.82 3.35
N LEU A 8 -45.07 -29.21 3.42
CA LEU A 8 -43.95 -28.35 3.80
C LEU A 8 -43.46 -27.58 2.55
N ALA A 9 -43.81 -26.30 2.44
CA ALA A 9 -43.30 -25.44 1.39
C ALA A 9 -41.90 -24.96 1.79
N ALA A 10 -40.87 -25.44 1.09
CA ALA A 10 -39.51 -24.96 1.24
C ALA A 10 -39.36 -23.62 0.49
N LEU A 11 -39.21 -22.53 1.21
CA LEU A 11 -38.81 -21.24 0.64
C LEU A 11 -37.33 -21.30 0.26
N PHE A 12 -37.02 -21.40 -1.02
CA PHE A 12 -35.68 -21.14 -1.54
C PHE A 12 -35.44 -19.62 -1.62
N THR A 13 -34.70 -19.07 -0.67
CA THR A 13 -34.16 -17.71 -0.79
C THR A 13 -33.00 -17.73 -1.78
N VAL A 14 -33.23 -17.25 -3.01
CA VAL A 14 -32.16 -16.99 -3.96
C VAL A 14 -31.43 -15.75 -3.50
N SER A 15 -30.30 -15.94 -2.81
CA SER A 15 -29.36 -14.85 -2.55
C SER A 15 -28.72 -14.45 -3.88
N SER A 16 -29.16 -13.32 -4.44
CA SER A 16 -28.52 -12.69 -5.61
C SER A 16 -27.13 -12.23 -5.17
N VAL A 17 -26.10 -12.97 -5.49
CA VAL A 17 -24.72 -12.50 -5.44
C VAL A 17 -24.62 -11.41 -6.52
N VAL A 18 -24.61 -10.15 -6.11
CA VAL A 18 -24.27 -9.06 -7.00
C VAL A 18 -22.80 -9.26 -7.38
N ALA A 19 -22.57 -9.84 -8.54
CA ALA A 19 -21.24 -9.91 -9.12
C ALA A 19 -20.83 -8.44 -9.40
N LEU A 20 -19.87 -7.94 -8.64
CA LEU A 20 -19.28 -6.64 -8.84
C LEU A 20 -18.58 -6.68 -10.20
N ALA A 21 -19.14 -5.97 -11.16
CA ALA A 21 -18.64 -5.94 -12.53
C ALA A 21 -17.57 -4.85 -12.66
N GLN A 22 -16.50 -5.15 -13.41
CA GLN A 22 -15.51 -4.14 -13.78
C GLN A 22 -16.20 -2.91 -14.41
N PRO A 23 -15.57 -1.72 -14.36
CA PRO A 23 -16.10 -0.51 -14.95
C PRO A 23 -16.40 -0.70 -16.45
N LYS A 24 -17.53 -0.19 -16.92
CA LYS A 24 -17.90 -0.23 -18.35
C LYS A 24 -17.17 0.83 -19.16
N GLN A 25 -16.50 1.78 -18.51
CA GLN A 25 -15.73 2.86 -19.12
C GLN A 25 -14.39 2.99 -18.39
N ALA A 26 -13.42 3.64 -19.03
CA ALA A 26 -12.17 3.99 -18.37
C ALA A 26 -12.42 4.86 -17.14
N VAL A 27 -11.63 4.65 -16.11
CA VAL A 27 -11.64 5.49 -14.89
C VAL A 27 -10.48 6.47 -15.01
N ASP A 28 -10.79 7.74 -15.12
CA ASP A 28 -9.79 8.78 -15.18
C ASP A 28 -9.37 9.23 -13.78
N ILE A 29 -8.05 9.44 -13.60
CA ILE A 29 -7.46 10.15 -12.47
C ILE A 29 -6.61 11.25 -13.08
N THR A 30 -7.13 12.47 -13.07
CA THR A 30 -6.50 13.59 -13.75
C THR A 30 -5.37 14.21 -12.94
N ASP A 31 -4.42 14.87 -13.60
CA ASP A 31 -3.36 15.65 -12.94
C ASP A 31 -3.92 16.65 -11.92
N ALA A 32 -5.03 17.31 -12.24
CA ALA A 32 -5.70 18.23 -11.31
C ALA A 32 -6.17 17.53 -10.04
N GLN A 33 -6.70 16.31 -10.15
CA GLN A 33 -7.12 15.50 -9.00
C GLN A 33 -5.92 15.05 -8.16
N ILE A 34 -4.83 14.63 -8.79
CA ILE A 34 -3.59 14.28 -8.09
C ILE A 34 -3.05 15.46 -7.31
N LYS A 35 -2.96 16.64 -7.94
CA LYS A 35 -2.50 17.88 -7.32
C LYS A 35 -3.43 18.32 -6.17
N GLU A 36 -4.73 18.08 -6.27
CA GLU A 36 -5.66 18.38 -5.17
C GLU A 36 -5.35 17.54 -3.94
N VAL A 37 -5.14 16.25 -4.11
CA VAL A 37 -4.80 15.34 -3.00
C VAL A 37 -3.43 15.68 -2.41
N LEU A 38 -2.44 16.04 -3.24
CA LEU A 38 -1.10 16.45 -2.77
C LEU A 38 -1.12 17.67 -1.84
N LYS A 39 -2.14 18.52 -1.88
CA LYS A 39 -2.27 19.65 -0.92
C LYS A 39 -2.38 19.19 0.54
N PHE A 40 -2.75 17.93 0.77
CA PHE A 40 -2.86 17.33 2.09
C PHE A 40 -1.60 16.53 2.50
N ALA A 41 -0.56 16.55 1.71
CA ALA A 41 0.78 16.09 2.07
C ALA A 41 1.64 17.28 2.51
N PRO A 42 2.51 17.17 3.54
CA PRO A 42 2.36 16.28 4.69
C PRO A 42 1.17 16.70 5.59
N PRO A 43 0.69 15.90 6.56
CA PRO A 43 1.40 14.71 7.10
C PRO A 43 1.12 13.38 6.37
N ALA A 44 0.17 13.36 5.43
CA ALA A 44 -0.15 12.15 4.68
C ALA A 44 0.92 11.89 3.61
N VAL A 45 1.68 10.80 3.76
CA VAL A 45 2.75 10.42 2.82
C VAL A 45 2.17 9.62 1.66
N ASP A 46 1.46 8.55 1.96
CA ASP A 46 0.82 7.66 0.99
C ASP A 46 -0.68 7.95 0.99
N GLN A 47 -1.22 8.28 -0.15
CA GLN A 47 -2.61 8.66 -0.31
C GLN A 47 -3.22 7.88 -1.47
N THR A 48 -3.99 6.83 -1.15
CA THR A 48 -4.78 6.14 -2.18
C THR A 48 -5.77 7.12 -2.81
N LEU A 49 -5.73 7.21 -4.13
CA LEU A 49 -6.65 8.01 -4.93
C LEU A 49 -7.95 7.25 -5.16
N ARG A 50 -7.84 6.04 -5.69
CA ARG A 50 -8.99 5.16 -5.96
C ARG A 50 -8.59 3.69 -5.83
N VAL A 51 -9.53 2.86 -5.38
CA VAL A 51 -9.51 1.40 -5.52
C VAL A 51 -10.61 1.03 -6.50
N ILE A 52 -10.22 0.50 -7.66
CA ILE A 52 -11.09 0.24 -8.82
C ILE A 52 -11.31 -1.26 -8.91
N ASP A 53 -12.56 -1.72 -8.93
CA ASP A 53 -12.87 -3.14 -9.17
C ASP A 53 -12.69 -3.48 -10.65
N MET A 54 -11.74 -4.36 -10.94
CA MET A 54 -11.44 -4.87 -12.28
C MET A 54 -12.09 -6.24 -12.52
N GLY A 55 -13.08 -6.62 -11.71
CA GLY A 55 -13.76 -7.90 -11.78
C GLY A 55 -12.96 -9.01 -11.09
N LYS A 56 -11.85 -9.46 -11.66
CA LYS A 56 -11.01 -10.52 -11.07
C LYS A 56 -10.14 -10.05 -9.93
N TYR A 57 -9.72 -8.80 -9.93
CA TYR A 57 -8.88 -8.15 -8.94
C TYR A 57 -9.32 -6.70 -8.74
N GLN A 58 -8.76 -6.02 -7.77
CA GLN A 58 -8.87 -4.57 -7.64
C GLN A 58 -7.56 -3.90 -8.08
N LEU A 59 -7.65 -2.70 -8.62
CA LEU A 59 -6.50 -1.87 -8.93
C LEU A 59 -6.53 -0.64 -8.03
N SER A 60 -5.57 -0.55 -7.13
CA SER A 60 -5.33 0.66 -6.35
C SER A 60 -4.38 1.58 -7.09
N VAL A 61 -4.72 2.85 -7.16
CA VAL A 61 -3.84 3.92 -7.64
C VAL A 61 -3.69 4.93 -6.52
N ALA A 62 -2.44 5.20 -6.15
CA ALA A 62 -2.10 6.14 -5.09
C ALA A 62 -1.08 7.17 -5.58
N ILE A 63 -1.04 8.31 -4.89
CA ILE A 63 0.05 9.29 -4.98
C ILE A 63 0.82 9.32 -3.66
N ILE A 64 2.14 9.25 -3.75
CA ILE A 64 3.02 9.28 -2.59
C ILE A 64 3.88 10.53 -2.67
N HIS A 65 3.87 11.32 -1.59
CA HIS A 65 4.80 12.43 -1.38
C HIS A 65 5.74 12.13 -0.23
N ARG A 66 7.02 12.23 -0.47
CA ARG A 66 8.05 12.13 0.58
C ARG A 66 8.92 13.38 0.56
N GLY A 67 9.01 14.05 1.67
CA GLY A 67 9.96 15.14 1.87
C GLY A 67 11.40 14.66 2.11
N PRO A 68 12.34 15.59 2.36
CA PRO A 68 13.74 15.27 2.52
C PRO A 68 14.00 14.34 3.71
N THR A 69 14.97 13.42 3.56
CA THR A 69 15.45 12.58 4.67
C THR A 69 16.18 13.43 5.69
N GLY A 70 15.98 13.11 6.97
CA GLY A 70 16.62 13.83 8.09
C GLY A 70 15.92 15.13 8.50
N ALA A 71 14.81 15.49 7.87
CA ALA A 71 14.00 16.61 8.32
C ALA A 71 13.40 16.32 9.72
N PRO A 72 13.29 17.32 10.60
CA PRO A 72 12.67 17.18 11.91
C PRO A 72 11.25 16.61 11.78
N ALA A 73 10.84 15.77 12.71
CA ALA A 73 9.53 15.11 12.75
C ALA A 73 8.37 16.11 13.01
N GLY A 74 8.19 17.06 12.12
CA GLY A 74 7.11 18.05 12.09
C GLY A 74 6.57 18.24 10.68
N GLY A 75 7.34 17.84 9.67
CA GLY A 75 6.88 17.68 8.31
C GLY A 75 6.98 16.20 7.96
N GLY A 76 5.97 15.62 7.39
CA GLY A 76 5.77 14.22 7.04
C GLY A 76 6.88 13.26 7.40
N ARG A 77 6.56 12.19 8.05
CA ARG A 77 7.52 11.19 8.55
C ARG A 77 8.54 10.83 7.47
N GLY A 78 9.79 11.20 7.74
CA GLY A 78 10.90 11.03 6.82
C GLY A 78 11.07 9.60 6.32
N ALA A 79 11.75 9.49 5.22
CA ALA A 79 12.17 8.29 4.52
C ALA A 79 12.77 7.23 5.45
N GLY A 80 11.93 6.52 6.09
CA GLY A 80 12.20 5.34 6.87
C GLY A 80 10.88 4.61 6.90
N GLY A 81 10.75 3.57 6.07
CA GLY A 81 9.52 2.83 5.94
C GLY A 81 8.90 2.51 7.28
N GLY A 82 7.58 2.63 7.35
CA GLY A 82 6.77 1.88 8.29
C GLY A 82 7.03 2.01 9.79
N ALA A 83 7.50 3.18 10.28
CA ALA A 83 7.34 3.47 11.69
C ALA A 83 5.87 3.79 11.93
N GLY A 84 5.14 2.81 12.45
CA GLY A 84 3.76 2.93 12.85
C GLY A 84 3.51 4.24 13.61
N ARG A 85 2.32 4.79 13.45
CA ARG A 85 1.80 5.89 14.26
C ARG A 85 2.19 5.64 15.72
N ALA A 86 2.88 6.62 16.33
CA ALA A 86 3.10 6.58 17.77
C ALA A 86 1.73 6.46 18.45
N GLY A 87 1.46 5.32 19.10
CA GLY A 87 0.17 5.03 19.73
C GLY A 87 -0.62 3.85 19.15
N ALA A 88 -0.28 3.32 17.96
CA ALA A 88 -0.82 2.04 17.52
C ALA A 88 -0.12 0.92 18.31
N ALA A 89 -0.87 -0.06 18.82
CA ALA A 89 -0.30 -1.27 19.40
C ALA A 89 0.73 -1.85 18.44
N ALA A 90 1.91 -2.23 18.95
CA ALA A 90 2.95 -2.81 18.13
C ALA A 90 2.39 -4.09 17.49
N GLY A 91 2.32 -4.12 16.16
CA GLY A 91 1.85 -5.30 15.43
C GLY A 91 2.72 -6.53 15.72
N GLU A 92 2.23 -7.70 15.31
CA GLU A 92 2.92 -8.97 15.48
C GLU A 92 4.33 -8.94 14.86
N PRO A 93 5.29 -9.62 15.46
CA PRO A 93 6.62 -9.75 14.88
C PRO A 93 6.57 -10.38 13.48
N CYS A 94 7.43 -9.90 12.59
CA CYS A 94 7.59 -10.45 11.23
C CYS A 94 9.04 -10.31 10.76
N GLY A 95 9.39 -11.05 9.72
CA GLY A 95 10.75 -11.08 9.19
C GLY A 95 11.72 -11.85 10.08
N LEU A 96 13.01 -11.66 9.85
CA LEU A 96 14.08 -12.29 10.64
C LEU A 96 14.21 -11.66 12.03
N THR A 97 14.47 -12.49 13.04
CA THR A 97 14.72 -12.02 14.42
C THR A 97 16.17 -11.65 14.69
N SER A 98 17.09 -12.13 13.82
CA SER A 98 18.52 -11.82 13.88
C SER A 98 19.12 -11.78 12.49
N ALA A 99 20.11 -10.92 12.29
CA ALA A 99 20.84 -10.86 11.03
C ALA A 99 21.71 -12.12 10.85
N PRO A 100 21.74 -12.70 9.64
CA PRO A 100 22.74 -13.74 9.31
C PRO A 100 24.15 -13.23 9.53
N ALA A 101 25.07 -14.11 9.91
CA ALA A 101 26.47 -13.74 10.14
C ALA A 101 27.08 -13.11 8.87
N GLY A 102 27.67 -11.93 9.01
CA GLY A 102 28.32 -11.21 7.91
C GLY A 102 27.34 -10.54 6.93
N ALA A 103 26.04 -10.64 7.14
CA ALA A 103 25.08 -9.99 6.26
C ALA A 103 25.11 -8.46 6.41
N LYS A 104 24.94 -7.75 5.31
CA LYS A 104 24.74 -6.29 5.31
C LYS A 104 23.42 -5.96 5.97
N VAL A 105 23.37 -4.90 6.76
CA VAL A 105 22.15 -4.38 7.37
C VAL A 105 22.00 -2.93 6.94
N SER A 106 20.82 -2.59 6.38
CA SER A 106 20.50 -1.21 6.02
C SER A 106 20.27 -0.35 7.27
N GLU A 107 20.71 0.90 7.24
CA GLU A 107 20.45 1.87 8.31
C GLU A 107 19.00 2.38 8.30
N VAL A 108 18.31 2.21 7.18
CA VAL A 108 16.95 2.70 6.98
C VAL A 108 15.91 1.61 7.15
N GLY A 109 14.72 2.01 7.55
CA GLY A 109 13.56 1.15 7.54
C GLY A 109 13.00 0.95 6.13
N ALA A 110 12.38 -0.22 5.94
CA ALA A 110 11.67 -0.58 4.73
C ALA A 110 10.35 -1.24 5.08
N ILE A 111 9.51 -1.39 4.07
CA ILE A 111 8.26 -2.14 4.13
C ILE A 111 8.26 -3.20 3.04
N ALA A 112 7.63 -4.33 3.32
CA ALA A 112 7.32 -5.37 2.35
C ALA A 112 5.81 -5.64 2.42
N HIS A 113 5.15 -5.68 1.27
CA HIS A 113 3.71 -5.99 1.16
C HIS A 113 3.55 -7.46 0.87
N ASP A 114 2.76 -8.17 1.68
CA ASP A 114 2.68 -9.63 1.61
C ASP A 114 2.08 -10.11 0.27
N ASP A 115 1.10 -9.38 -0.25
CA ASP A 115 0.25 -9.83 -1.35
C ASP A 115 0.07 -8.76 -2.44
N THR A 116 0.87 -7.70 -2.40
CA THR A 116 0.71 -6.56 -3.30
C THR A 116 2.00 -6.30 -4.08
N VAL A 117 1.90 -6.36 -5.40
CA VAL A 117 2.91 -5.82 -6.31
C VAL A 117 2.76 -4.30 -6.32
N GLU A 118 3.85 -3.56 -6.25
CA GLU A 118 3.83 -2.10 -6.45
C GLU A 118 4.56 -1.71 -7.73
N THR A 119 3.99 -0.77 -8.46
CA THR A 119 4.69 -0.12 -9.57
C THR A 119 4.78 1.37 -9.28
N TYR A 120 5.99 1.87 -9.07
CA TYR A 120 6.25 3.31 -8.96
C TYR A 120 6.42 3.93 -10.34
N VAL A 121 5.82 5.10 -10.53
CA VAL A 121 6.09 5.99 -11.66
C VAL A 121 6.46 7.35 -11.07
N VAL A 122 7.73 7.72 -11.13
CA VAL A 122 8.22 8.97 -10.52
C VAL A 122 7.77 10.15 -11.37
N VAL A 123 7.06 11.09 -10.74
CA VAL A 123 6.48 12.26 -11.41
C VAL A 123 7.16 13.59 -11.01
N SER A 124 7.82 13.65 -9.85
CA SER A 124 8.55 14.82 -9.39
C SER A 124 9.69 14.44 -8.46
N GLY A 125 10.75 15.24 -8.42
CA GLY A 125 11.88 15.02 -7.51
C GLY A 125 12.65 13.73 -7.75
N GLY A 126 13.24 13.19 -6.70
CA GLY A 126 14.03 11.96 -6.77
C GLY A 126 14.63 11.56 -5.42
N GLY A 127 15.18 10.36 -5.39
CA GLY A 127 15.77 9.82 -4.17
C GLY A 127 16.58 8.56 -4.40
N THR A 128 17.18 8.05 -3.34
CA THR A 128 17.94 6.80 -3.34
C THR A 128 17.09 5.68 -2.74
N LEU A 129 16.64 4.78 -3.60
CA LEU A 129 15.77 3.65 -3.28
C LEU A 129 16.59 2.42 -2.89
N VAL A 130 16.17 1.72 -1.86
CA VAL A 130 16.63 0.37 -1.48
C VAL A 130 15.54 -0.63 -1.83
N THR A 131 15.91 -1.75 -2.44
CA THR A 131 15.01 -2.88 -2.72
C THR A 131 15.72 -4.21 -2.53
N GLY A 132 14.97 -5.24 -2.14
CA GLY A 132 15.51 -6.60 -1.94
C GLY A 132 15.95 -6.87 -0.51
N GLY A 133 16.62 -8.01 -0.30
CA GLY A 133 16.93 -8.52 1.02
C GLY A 133 15.71 -9.03 1.78
N GLU A 134 15.81 -9.06 3.09
CA GLU A 134 14.75 -9.50 4.00
C GLU A 134 14.50 -8.45 5.10
N ILE A 135 13.29 -8.45 5.65
CA ILE A 135 12.99 -7.59 6.81
C ILE A 135 13.61 -8.19 8.08
N LEU A 136 14.32 -7.36 8.83
CA LEU A 136 14.92 -7.69 10.13
C LEU A 136 14.17 -6.98 11.25
N ASN A 137 13.79 -7.75 12.29
CA ASN A 137 13.08 -7.26 13.49
C ASN A 137 11.83 -6.45 13.13
N GLY A 138 11.08 -6.95 12.14
CA GLY A 138 9.91 -6.27 11.62
C GLY A 138 8.69 -6.37 12.52
N ARG A 139 7.71 -5.51 12.19
CA ARG A 139 6.37 -5.53 12.76
C ARG A 139 5.33 -5.49 11.66
N ARG A 140 4.30 -6.31 11.79
CA ARG A 140 3.17 -6.32 10.85
C ARG A 140 2.31 -5.09 11.03
N SER A 141 1.74 -4.61 9.95
CA SER A 141 0.64 -3.64 10.01
C SER A 141 -0.57 -4.30 10.70
N PRO A 142 -1.22 -3.63 11.67
CA PRO A 142 -2.43 -4.17 12.29
C PRO A 142 -3.52 -4.42 11.24
N PRO A 143 -4.32 -5.51 11.36
CA PRO A 143 -5.33 -5.85 10.37
C PRO A 143 -6.40 -4.77 10.14
N ASP A 144 -6.66 -3.95 11.15
CA ASP A 144 -7.63 -2.86 11.14
C ASP A 144 -7.04 -1.49 10.80
N SER A 145 -5.72 -1.43 10.53
CA SER A 145 -5.05 -0.18 10.21
C SER A 145 -5.37 0.32 8.80
N GLU A 146 -5.22 1.62 8.59
CA GLU A 146 -5.30 2.26 7.28
C GLU A 146 -4.32 1.64 6.27
N VAL A 147 -3.11 1.30 6.72
CA VAL A 147 -2.10 0.61 5.90
C VAL A 147 -2.66 -0.67 5.31
N THR A 148 -3.31 -1.50 6.14
CA THR A 148 -3.84 -2.79 5.70
C THR A 148 -5.09 -2.65 4.85
N LYS A 149 -6.02 -1.75 5.21
CA LYS A 149 -7.34 -1.69 4.57
C LYS A 149 -7.40 -0.79 3.34
N ILE A 150 -6.57 0.25 3.29
CA ILE A 150 -6.72 1.31 2.28
C ILE A 150 -5.45 1.48 1.44
N LEU A 151 -4.27 1.39 2.06
CA LEU A 151 -3.02 1.74 1.38
C LEU A 151 -2.39 0.53 0.67
N ASN A 152 -1.85 -0.41 1.43
CA ASN A 152 -0.88 -1.38 0.93
C ASN A 152 -1.28 -2.85 1.15
N GLY A 153 -2.37 -3.10 1.90
CA GLY A 153 -2.68 -4.44 2.37
C GLY A 153 -1.76 -4.90 3.52
N PRO A 154 -1.83 -6.17 3.91
CA PRO A 154 -0.98 -6.75 4.93
C PRO A 154 0.50 -6.54 4.61
N SER A 155 1.26 -6.01 5.57
CA SER A 155 2.64 -5.58 5.34
C SER A 155 3.52 -5.85 6.57
N CYS A 156 4.82 -6.01 6.33
CA CYS A 156 5.85 -6.12 7.35
C CYS A 156 6.85 -4.97 7.21
N SER A 157 7.09 -4.21 8.28
CA SER A 157 8.00 -3.09 8.28
C SER A 157 9.13 -3.30 9.27
N GLY A 158 10.37 -3.05 8.85
CA GLY A 158 11.57 -3.22 9.67
C GLY A 158 12.82 -2.72 8.95
N ARG A 159 14.00 -3.15 9.39
CA ARG A 159 15.25 -2.88 8.68
C ARG A 159 15.45 -3.90 7.57
N VAL A 160 16.24 -3.56 6.57
CA VAL A 160 16.60 -4.53 5.51
C VAL A 160 17.94 -5.19 5.84
N VAL A 161 18.03 -6.48 5.61
CA VAL A 161 19.25 -7.27 5.79
C VAL A 161 19.48 -8.20 4.60
N GLY A 162 20.76 -8.50 4.30
CA GLY A 162 21.17 -9.42 3.24
C GLY A 162 21.44 -8.73 1.90
N ASP A 163 21.03 -9.37 0.82
CA ASP A 163 21.32 -8.90 -0.53
C ASP A 163 20.26 -7.89 -1.00
N PHE A 164 20.51 -6.63 -0.72
CA PHE A 164 19.69 -5.53 -1.20
C PHE A 164 20.47 -4.64 -2.18
N VAL A 165 19.73 -3.98 -3.07
CA VAL A 165 20.25 -3.06 -4.07
C VAL A 165 19.88 -1.62 -3.67
N ILE A 166 20.83 -0.72 -3.83
CA ILE A 166 20.65 0.71 -3.62
C ILE A 166 20.84 1.41 -4.97
N ARG A 167 19.87 2.23 -5.38
CA ARG A 167 19.96 2.99 -6.64
C ARG A 167 19.28 4.34 -6.54
N GLN A 168 19.77 5.30 -7.30
CA GLN A 168 19.08 6.58 -7.49
C GLN A 168 17.93 6.39 -8.47
N ILE A 169 16.81 7.04 -8.18
CA ILE A 169 15.64 7.12 -9.05
C ILE A 169 15.19 8.59 -9.16
N GLY A 170 14.60 8.93 -10.29
CA GLY A 170 14.15 10.29 -10.61
C GLY A 170 12.99 10.30 -11.58
N VAL A 171 12.56 11.49 -11.98
CA VAL A 171 11.41 11.71 -12.87
C VAL A 171 11.50 10.87 -14.14
N GLY A 172 10.42 10.14 -14.43
CA GLY A 172 10.30 9.26 -15.58
C GLY A 172 10.69 7.80 -15.29
N ASP A 173 11.35 7.51 -14.15
CA ASP A 173 11.67 6.15 -13.79
C ASP A 173 10.41 5.36 -13.42
N VAL A 174 10.37 4.09 -13.86
CA VAL A 174 9.35 3.12 -13.51
C VAL A 174 10.01 1.97 -12.77
N ILE A 175 9.54 1.69 -11.55
CA ILE A 175 10.08 0.65 -10.69
C ILE A 175 8.97 -0.36 -10.36
N VAL A 176 9.16 -1.61 -10.76
CA VAL A 176 8.25 -2.70 -10.39
C VAL A 176 8.82 -3.44 -9.20
N ILE A 177 8.06 -3.48 -8.11
CA ILE A 177 8.42 -4.10 -6.84
C ILE A 177 7.49 -5.30 -6.63
N PRO A 178 8.01 -6.53 -6.72
CA PRO A 178 7.23 -7.75 -6.45
C PRO A 178 6.66 -7.79 -5.04
N GLU A 179 5.60 -8.56 -4.86
CA GLU A 179 5.08 -8.89 -3.52
C GLU A 179 6.18 -9.47 -2.63
N GLY A 180 6.12 -9.16 -1.35
CA GLY A 180 7.10 -9.62 -0.36
C GLY A 180 8.47 -8.94 -0.44
N MET A 181 8.75 -8.11 -1.46
CA MET A 181 10.07 -7.47 -1.59
C MET A 181 10.18 -6.24 -0.69
N PRO A 182 11.15 -6.22 0.26
CA PRO A 182 11.44 -5.04 1.06
C PRO A 182 11.87 -3.86 0.19
N HIS A 183 11.34 -2.68 0.48
CA HIS A 183 11.71 -1.44 -0.21
C HIS A 183 11.57 -0.22 0.70
N GLY A 184 12.40 0.79 0.44
CA GLY A 184 12.44 2.03 1.22
C GLY A 184 13.45 3.01 0.65
N PHE A 185 13.54 4.19 1.25
CA PHE A 185 14.46 5.24 0.78
C PHE A 185 15.57 5.49 1.80
N THR A 186 16.83 5.52 1.34
CA THR A 186 17.99 5.91 2.16
C THR A 186 18.22 7.41 2.15
N GLN A 187 17.94 8.05 1.02
CA GLN A 187 18.15 9.49 0.86
C GLN A 187 17.13 10.09 -0.08
N ILE A 188 16.55 11.19 0.33
CA ILE A 188 15.75 12.09 -0.49
C ILE A 188 16.32 13.49 -0.25
N PRO A 189 16.97 14.12 -1.24
CA PRO A 189 17.61 15.44 -1.06
C PRO A 189 16.61 16.56 -0.78
N ASP A 190 15.48 16.55 -1.48
CA ASP A 190 14.43 17.57 -1.39
C ASP A 190 13.07 16.89 -1.23
N HIS A 191 12.55 16.31 -2.29
CA HIS A 191 11.31 15.52 -2.27
C HIS A 191 11.32 14.46 -3.36
N ILE A 192 10.36 13.56 -3.28
CA ILE A 192 9.97 12.67 -4.37
C ILE A 192 8.47 12.45 -4.36
N ASP A 193 7.85 12.66 -5.52
CA ASP A 193 6.45 12.30 -5.79
C ASP A 193 6.40 11.18 -6.81
N TYR A 194 5.61 10.16 -6.53
CA TYR A 194 5.41 9.05 -7.46
C TYR A 194 4.01 8.48 -7.35
N LEU A 195 3.47 8.09 -8.51
CA LEU A 195 2.31 7.23 -8.52
C LEU A 195 2.71 5.83 -8.07
N SER A 196 1.88 5.21 -7.27
CA SER A 196 1.99 3.80 -6.93
C SER A 196 0.75 3.08 -7.44
N ILE A 197 0.97 2.13 -8.35
CA ILE A 197 -0.06 1.33 -8.99
C ILE A 197 0.04 -0.07 -8.40
N ARG A 198 -1.04 -0.54 -7.76
CA ARG A 198 -1.08 -1.75 -6.93
C ARG A 198 -2.22 -2.67 -7.37
N PRO A 199 -1.94 -3.72 -8.17
CA PRO A 199 -2.90 -4.79 -8.39
C PRO A 199 -3.14 -5.57 -7.08
N ASP A 200 -4.36 -5.49 -6.56
CA ASP A 200 -4.80 -6.21 -5.35
C ASP A 200 -5.56 -7.47 -5.79
N GLN A 201 -4.82 -8.55 -5.97
CA GLN A 201 -5.33 -9.85 -6.44
C GLN A 201 -6.29 -10.49 -5.45
N LYS A 202 -6.08 -10.27 -4.15
CA LYS A 202 -6.86 -10.88 -3.08
C LYS A 202 -8.03 -10.01 -2.62
N LYS A 203 -8.17 -8.82 -3.20
CA LYS A 203 -9.20 -7.84 -2.86
C LYS A 203 -9.24 -7.52 -1.36
N VAL A 204 -8.07 -7.28 -0.78
CA VAL A 204 -7.92 -6.96 0.64
C VAL A 204 -8.18 -5.49 0.96
N LEU A 205 -8.00 -4.61 -0.04
CA LEU A 205 -8.24 -3.18 0.12
C LEU A 205 -9.74 -2.85 0.12
N GLU A 206 -10.10 -1.73 0.73
CA GLU A 206 -11.48 -1.26 0.81
C GLU A 206 -12.09 -1.10 -0.59
N HIS A 207 -13.12 -1.90 -0.84
CA HIS A 207 -13.76 -1.96 -2.14
C HIS A 207 -14.38 -0.61 -2.54
N GLY A 208 -14.04 -0.13 -3.74
CA GLY A 208 -14.58 1.11 -4.28
C GLY A 208 -14.11 2.38 -3.55
N TYR A 209 -13.02 2.29 -2.78
CA TYR A 209 -12.47 3.46 -2.09
C TYR A 209 -12.20 4.60 -3.06
N VAL A 210 -12.61 5.80 -2.66
CA VAL A 210 -12.30 7.06 -3.33
C VAL A 210 -11.75 8.01 -2.28
N ASN A 211 -10.60 8.61 -2.57
CA ASN A 211 -9.99 9.58 -1.66
C ASN A 211 -11.00 10.69 -1.32
N PRO A 212 -11.18 11.04 -0.04
CA PRO A 212 -12.19 12.03 0.38
C PRO A 212 -11.97 13.42 -0.20
N HIS A 213 -10.75 13.72 -0.67
CA HIS A 213 -10.41 14.99 -1.33
C HIS A 213 -10.67 14.98 -2.85
N LEU A 214 -11.11 13.85 -3.40
CA LEU A 214 -11.53 13.76 -4.80
C LEU A 214 -13.05 13.99 -4.93
N PRO A 215 -13.52 14.59 -6.05
CA PRO A 215 -14.94 14.68 -6.32
C PRO A 215 -15.55 13.28 -6.39
N LYS A 216 -16.67 13.11 -5.69
CA LYS A 216 -17.47 11.89 -5.81
C LYS A 216 -18.09 11.89 -7.21
N SER A 217 -17.72 10.92 -8.01
CA SER A 217 -18.28 10.72 -9.36
C SER A 217 -19.67 10.11 -9.28
#